data_0d41b2f146be11e93e699dcd4f610edc
#
_entry.id   0d41b2f146be11e93e699dcd4f610edc
#
_cell.length_a   1.000
_cell.length_b   1.000
_cell.length_c   1.000
_cell.angle_alpha   90.00
_cell.angle_beta   90.00
_cell.angle_gamma   90.00
#
_symmetry.space_group_name_H-M   'P 1'
#
loop_
_entity.id
_entity.type
_entity.pdbx_description
1 polymer ?
#
loop_
_entity_poly.entity_id
_entity_poly.type
_entity_poly.pdbx_seq_one_letter_code
_entity_poly.pdbx_strand_id
1 'polypeptide(L)'
;AIAGQNDMMAIGALDALHEAKIHVPRDVSVIGCDNIFYSSIRRISLTTIDHFVALKGQDACDIIIRKIDTRERALTDSAPISLYNIEYTPKLISRRTTGYAKIRKNPSGKN
;
A
#
# COMPACT_ATOMS: atom_id res chain seq x y z
N ALA A 1 -2.56 -6.70 -15.81
CA ALA A 1 -2.23 -5.79 -14.71
C ALA A 1 -0.97 -6.29 -13.99
N ILE A 2 -0.24 -5.35 -13.38
CA ILE A 2 0.95 -5.63 -12.54
C ILE A 2 0.65 -5.09 -11.16
N ALA A 3 0.91 -5.90 -10.13
CA ALA A 3 0.86 -5.49 -8.74
C ALA A 3 2.27 -5.54 -8.15
N GLY A 4 2.81 -4.40 -7.76
CA GLY A 4 4.05 -4.32 -7.01
C GLY A 4 3.80 -4.65 -5.54
N GLN A 5 4.69 -5.41 -4.92
CA GLN A 5 4.60 -5.71 -3.49
C GLN A 5 4.69 -4.44 -2.64
N ASN A 6 5.39 -3.42 -3.16
CA ASN A 6 5.44 -2.06 -2.60
C ASN A 6 5.45 -1.02 -3.72
N ASP A 7 5.33 0.26 -3.37
CA ASP A 7 5.31 1.35 -4.33
C ASP A 7 6.62 1.50 -5.10
N MET A 8 7.78 1.24 -4.49
CA MET A 8 9.08 1.35 -5.17
C MET A 8 9.21 0.30 -6.28
N MET A 9 8.76 -0.93 -6.04
CA MET A 9 8.73 -1.97 -7.07
C MET A 9 7.76 -1.61 -8.20
N ALA A 10 6.59 -1.07 -7.87
CA ALA A 10 5.62 -0.61 -8.85
C ALA A 10 6.15 0.56 -9.70
N ILE A 11 6.90 1.49 -9.10
CA ILE A 11 7.56 2.60 -9.79
C ILE A 11 8.62 2.06 -10.75
N GLY A 12 9.44 1.10 -10.33
CA GLY A 12 10.40 0.44 -11.22
C GLY A 12 9.73 -0.27 -12.40
N ALA A 13 8.56 -0.90 -12.15
CA ALA A 13 7.78 -1.50 -13.24
C ALA A 13 7.22 -0.43 -14.22
N LEU A 14 6.79 0.73 -13.71
CA LEU A 14 6.35 1.86 -14.55
C LEU A 14 7.48 2.35 -15.47
N ASP A 15 8.69 2.43 -14.93
CA ASP A 15 9.87 2.86 -15.67
C ASP A 15 10.20 1.87 -16.80
N ALA A 16 10.29 0.59 -16.50
CA ALA A 16 10.51 -0.47 -17.49
C ALA A 16 9.43 -0.51 -18.58
N LEU A 17 8.15 -0.30 -18.20
CA LEU A 17 7.05 -0.23 -19.16
C LEU A 17 7.17 0.99 -20.07
N HIS A 18 7.61 2.12 -19.53
CA HIS A 18 7.87 3.34 -20.28
C HIS A 18 8.97 3.14 -21.31
N GLU A 19 10.11 2.54 -20.93
CA GLU A 19 11.20 2.18 -21.85
C GLU A 19 10.74 1.24 -22.96
N ALA A 20 9.89 0.25 -22.61
CA ALA A 20 9.29 -0.70 -23.56
C ALA A 20 8.18 -0.06 -24.43
N LYS A 21 7.87 1.23 -24.26
CA LYS A 21 6.77 1.95 -24.95
C LYS A 21 5.38 1.35 -24.71
N ILE A 22 5.19 0.70 -23.58
CA ILE A 22 3.90 0.16 -23.13
C ILE A 22 3.20 1.22 -22.30
N HIS A 23 1.97 1.59 -22.68
CA HIS A 23 1.26 2.68 -22.05
C HIS A 23 0.46 2.21 -20.83
N VAL A 24 0.69 2.87 -19.68
CA VAL A 24 -0.06 2.70 -18.45
C VAL A 24 -1.05 3.86 -18.31
N PRO A 25 -2.32 3.63 -18.03
CA PRO A 25 -3.00 2.34 -17.82
C PRO A 25 -3.59 1.72 -19.10
N ARG A 26 -3.40 2.34 -20.27
CA ARG A 26 -4.07 1.95 -21.53
C ARG A 26 -3.83 0.48 -21.91
N ASP A 27 -2.59 0.01 -21.82
CA ASP A 27 -2.19 -1.33 -22.23
C ASP A 27 -2.07 -2.28 -21.02
N VAL A 28 -1.58 -1.75 -19.89
CA VAL A 28 -1.45 -2.49 -18.63
C VAL A 28 -1.72 -1.55 -17.46
N SER A 29 -2.45 -2.01 -16.46
CA SER A 29 -2.61 -1.30 -15.19
C SER A 29 -1.50 -1.69 -14.23
N VAL A 30 -1.04 -0.73 -13.41
CA VAL A 30 -0.04 -0.94 -12.37
C VAL A 30 -0.58 -0.44 -11.04
N ILE A 31 -0.42 -1.24 -9.98
CA ILE A 31 -0.78 -0.88 -8.61
C ILE A 31 0.40 -1.17 -7.68
N GLY A 32 0.60 -0.31 -6.70
CA GLY A 32 1.57 -0.45 -5.62
C GLY A 32 0.94 -0.71 -4.27
N CYS A 33 1.77 -0.66 -3.24
CA CYS A 33 1.39 -0.74 -1.83
C CYS A 33 2.33 0.17 -1.04
N ASP A 34 1.85 0.77 0.04
CA ASP A 34 2.47 1.63 1.07
C ASP A 34 2.06 3.10 1.00
N ASN A 35 1.59 3.60 -0.14
CA ASN A 35 1.24 5.01 -0.34
C ASN A 35 2.40 5.96 0.05
N ILE A 36 3.63 5.65 -0.38
CA ILE A 36 4.79 6.50 -0.13
C ILE A 36 4.67 7.85 -0.84
N PHE A 37 5.43 8.84 -0.39
CA PHE A 37 5.43 10.18 -0.97
C PHE A 37 5.59 10.19 -2.51
N TYR A 38 6.50 9.36 -3.04
CA TYR A 38 6.78 9.28 -4.47
C TYR A 38 5.57 8.84 -5.30
N SER A 39 4.70 7.98 -4.76
CA SER A 39 3.51 7.50 -5.45
C SER A 39 2.52 8.63 -5.79
N SER A 40 2.55 9.72 -5.03
CA SER A 40 1.69 10.88 -5.22
C SER A 40 2.22 11.91 -6.21
N ILE A 41 3.50 11.84 -6.60
CA ILE A 41 4.11 12.77 -7.56
C ILE A 41 3.34 12.72 -8.88
N ARG A 42 2.96 13.88 -9.41
CA ARG A 42 2.08 14.02 -10.58
C ARG A 42 2.52 13.20 -11.80
N ARG A 43 3.83 13.05 -12.03
CA ARG A 43 4.36 12.26 -13.18
C ARG A 43 4.25 10.76 -12.94
N ILE A 44 4.27 10.31 -11.70
CA ILE A 44 4.14 8.91 -11.30
C ILE A 44 2.66 8.58 -11.12
N SER A 45 1.98 9.31 -10.25
CA SER A 45 0.54 9.21 -9.98
C SER A 45 0.06 7.76 -9.82
N LEU A 46 0.81 6.99 -9.03
CA LEU A 46 0.63 5.55 -8.84
C LEU A 46 -0.60 5.26 -7.97
N THR A 47 -1.50 4.45 -8.49
CA THR A 47 -2.56 3.81 -7.69
C THR A 47 -1.91 2.86 -6.70
N THR A 48 -2.26 2.96 -5.42
CA THR A 48 -1.60 2.20 -4.35
C THR A 48 -2.57 1.86 -3.23
N ILE A 49 -2.17 0.94 -2.38
CA ILE A 49 -2.88 0.59 -1.15
C ILE A 49 -2.19 1.30 0.01
N ASP A 50 -2.93 2.13 0.74
CA ASP A 50 -2.48 2.73 1.98
C ASP A 50 -2.88 1.82 3.14
N HIS A 51 -1.90 1.30 3.85
CA HIS A 51 -2.12 0.53 5.07
C HIS A 51 -1.61 1.24 6.32
N PHE A 52 -1.53 2.58 6.24
CA PHE A 52 -1.29 3.49 7.36
C PHE A 52 0.02 3.24 8.11
N VAL A 53 1.15 3.10 7.38
CA VAL A 53 2.47 2.79 7.96
C VAL A 53 2.86 3.77 9.06
N ALA A 54 2.69 5.08 8.82
CA ALA A 54 3.02 6.12 9.79
C ALA A 54 2.18 6.01 11.07
N LEU A 55 0.87 5.80 10.93
CA LEU A 55 -0.05 5.63 12.07
C LEU A 55 0.29 4.37 12.88
N LYS A 56 0.56 3.26 12.18
CA LYS A 56 1.00 2.02 12.82
C LYS A 56 2.27 2.19 13.63
N GLY A 57 3.24 2.94 13.08
CA GLY A 57 4.48 3.27 13.78
C GLY A 57 4.22 4.09 15.05
N GLN A 58 3.36 5.09 14.97
CA GLN A 58 2.96 5.92 16.10
C GLN A 58 2.26 5.10 17.19
N ASP A 59 1.23 4.32 16.83
CA ASP A 59 0.50 3.48 17.78
C ASP A 59 1.41 2.41 18.42
N ALA A 60 2.35 1.84 17.65
CA ALA A 60 3.33 0.91 18.19
C ALA A 60 4.24 1.57 19.25
N CYS A 61 4.71 2.79 18.98
CA CYS A 61 5.49 3.55 19.97
C CYS A 61 4.68 3.84 21.22
N ASP A 62 3.44 4.29 21.07
CA ASP A 62 2.55 4.59 22.21
C ASP A 62 2.29 3.34 23.05
N ILE A 63 2.07 2.18 22.42
CA ILE A 63 1.92 0.91 23.13
C ILE A 63 3.17 0.55 23.89
N ILE A 64 4.36 0.70 23.30
CA ILE A 64 5.63 0.39 23.95
C ILE A 64 5.85 1.28 25.17
N ILE A 65 5.64 2.59 25.03
CA ILE A 65 5.78 3.57 26.13
C ILE A 65 4.85 3.19 27.28
N ARG A 66 3.57 2.94 27.00
CA ARG A 66 2.59 2.52 28.02
C ARG A 66 2.99 1.22 28.70
N LYS A 67 3.55 0.26 27.98
CA LYS A 67 4.03 -1.01 28.57
C LYS A 67 5.24 -0.80 29.47
N ILE A 68 6.16 0.10 29.14
CA ILE A 68 7.30 0.45 29.99
C ILE A 68 6.79 1.08 31.28
N ASP A 69 5.96 2.12 31.19
CA ASP A 69 5.38 2.80 32.36
C ASP A 69 4.59 1.84 33.27
N THR A 70 3.82 0.93 32.66
CA THR A 70 3.06 -0.08 33.42
C THR A 70 3.99 -1.08 34.09
N ARG A 71 5.10 -1.48 33.44
CA ARG A 71 6.07 -2.41 34.03
C ARG A 71 6.81 -1.80 35.22
N GLU A 72 7.17 -0.52 35.13
CA GLU A 72 7.78 0.21 36.25
C GLU A 72 6.83 0.28 37.45
N ARG A 73 5.53 0.49 37.20
CA ARG A 73 4.50 0.47 38.25
C ARG A 73 4.20 -0.95 38.74
N ALA A 74 4.24 -1.97 37.90
CA ALA A 74 3.99 -3.37 38.24
C ALA A 74 5.13 -4.03 39.05
N LEU A 75 6.31 -3.42 39.10
CA LEU A 75 7.35 -3.80 40.07
C LEU A 75 6.90 -3.52 41.52
N THR A 76 5.86 -2.71 41.69
CA THR A 76 5.24 -2.38 42.98
C THR A 76 3.85 -2.99 43.17
N ASP A 77 3.20 -3.47 42.09
CA ASP A 77 1.83 -4.00 42.14
C ASP A 77 1.62 -5.06 41.02
N SER A 78 0.93 -6.17 41.35
CA SER A 78 0.71 -7.32 40.48
C SER A 78 -0.37 -7.04 39.41
N ALA A 79 -0.19 -6.01 38.57
CA ALA A 79 -1.15 -5.67 37.52
C ALA A 79 -1.00 -6.59 36.29
N PRO A 80 -2.11 -7.08 35.69
CA PRO A 80 -2.04 -7.92 34.49
C PRO A 80 -1.51 -7.14 33.26
N ILE A 81 -0.65 -7.80 32.46
CA ILE A 81 -0.16 -7.25 31.21
C ILE A 81 -1.33 -7.13 30.23
N SER A 82 -1.72 -5.91 29.89
CA SER A 82 -2.75 -5.67 28.87
C SER A 82 -2.24 -6.05 27.48
N LEU A 83 -3.00 -6.89 26.78
CA LEU A 83 -2.78 -7.19 25.36
C LEU A 83 -3.48 -6.12 24.52
N TYR A 84 -2.71 -5.41 23.69
CA TYR A 84 -3.25 -4.47 22.72
C TYR A 84 -3.36 -5.16 21.36
N ASN A 85 -4.55 -5.12 20.76
CA ASN A 85 -4.78 -5.52 19.38
C ASN A 85 -5.41 -4.33 18.64
N ILE A 86 -4.69 -3.79 17.65
CA ILE A 86 -5.17 -2.70 16.81
C ILE A 86 -5.24 -3.20 15.38
N GLU A 87 -6.41 -3.15 14.79
CA GLU A 87 -6.65 -3.54 13.41
C GLU A 87 -6.81 -2.31 12.53
N TYR A 88 -6.19 -2.33 11.34
CA TYR A 88 -6.30 -1.28 10.34
C TYR A 88 -6.90 -1.84 9.06
N THR A 89 -7.95 -1.21 8.57
CA THR A 89 -8.50 -1.55 7.25
C THR A 89 -7.76 -0.78 6.17
N PRO A 90 -7.01 -1.45 5.28
CA PRO A 90 -6.28 -0.78 4.21
C PRO A 90 -7.22 0.00 3.29
N LYS A 91 -6.72 1.10 2.70
CA LYS A 91 -7.47 1.96 1.80
C LYS A 91 -6.84 1.98 0.40
N LEU A 92 -7.65 1.74 -0.62
CA LEU A 92 -7.22 1.95 -2.01
C LEU A 92 -7.17 3.44 -2.31
N ILE A 93 -6.00 3.92 -2.74
CA ILE A 93 -5.77 5.27 -3.24
C ILE A 93 -5.69 5.20 -4.77
N SER A 94 -6.83 5.41 -5.42
CA SER A 94 -6.90 5.38 -6.88
C SER A 94 -6.25 6.63 -7.48
N ARG A 95 -5.36 6.42 -8.44
CA ARG A 95 -4.67 7.47 -9.19
C ARG A 95 -4.69 7.14 -10.70
N ARG A 96 -3.61 7.45 -11.43
CA ARG A 96 -3.61 7.42 -12.91
C ARG A 96 -3.05 6.14 -13.52
N THR A 97 -2.54 5.20 -12.74
CA THR A 97 -1.89 3.97 -13.24
C THR A 97 -2.81 2.77 -13.37
N THR A 98 -4.08 2.92 -13.02
CA THR A 98 -5.10 1.87 -13.21
C THR A 98 -6.24 2.37 -14.08
N GLY A 99 -6.84 1.47 -14.85
CA GLY A 99 -7.95 1.76 -15.76
C GLY A 99 -8.74 0.50 -16.09
N TYR A 100 -9.80 0.67 -16.88
CA TYR A 100 -10.63 -0.45 -17.30
C TYR A 100 -9.86 -1.45 -18.16
N ALA A 101 -10.11 -2.73 -17.96
CA ALA A 101 -9.56 -3.78 -18.80
C ALA A 101 -10.07 -3.64 -20.25
N LYS A 102 -9.18 -3.77 -21.24
CA LYS A 102 -9.60 -3.84 -22.64
C LYS A 102 -10.41 -5.13 -22.83
N ILE A 103 -11.61 -5.01 -23.37
CA ILE A 103 -12.38 -6.17 -23.84
C ILE A 103 -11.60 -6.77 -25.01
N ARG A 104 -11.00 -7.95 -24.83
CA ARG A 104 -10.44 -8.71 -25.95
C ARG A 104 -11.62 -9.09 -26.86
N LYS A 105 -11.68 -8.49 -28.05
CA LYS A 105 -12.54 -9.05 -29.09
C LYS A 105 -12.01 -10.45 -29.41
N ASN A 106 -12.85 -11.45 -29.21
CA ASN A 106 -12.51 -12.82 -29.54
C ASN A 106 -12.16 -12.86 -31.06
N PRO A 107 -10.97 -13.35 -31.47
CA PRO A 107 -10.61 -13.36 -32.89
C PRO A 107 -11.45 -14.34 -33.71
N SER A 108 -12.17 -15.25 -33.06
CA SER A 108 -13.18 -16.12 -33.72
C SER A 108 -14.54 -15.41 -33.67
N GLY A 109 -14.84 -14.58 -34.71
CA GLY A 109 -16.18 -14.07 -34.98
C GLY A 109 -17.13 -15.21 -35.34
N LYS A 110 -17.53 -15.99 -34.34
CA LYS A 110 -18.69 -16.88 -34.40
C LYS A 110 -19.64 -16.41 -33.30
N ASN A 111 -20.79 -15.84 -33.78
CA ASN A 111 -22.00 -15.72 -33.00
C ASN A 111 -22.39 -17.06 -32.36
#